data_ca2a9004bd523f65cef717a8dc4b1f9d
#
_entry.id   ca2a9004bd523f65cef717a8dc4b1f9d
#
_cell.length_a   1.000
_cell.length_b   1.000
_cell.length_c   1.000
_cell.angle_alpha   90.00
_cell.angle_beta   90.00
_cell.angle_gamma   90.00
#
_symmetry.space_group_name_H-M   'P 1'
#
loop_
_entity.id
_entity.type
_entity.pdbx_description
1 polymer ?
#
loop_
_entity_poly.entity_id
_entity_poly.type
_entity_poly.pdbx_seq_one_letter_code
_entity_poly.pdbx_strand_id
1 'polypeptide(L)'
;MLFRSSFARCCFNYALDTKQNLWLGGKDTISKIYDGRFKEIFATIYEDEFKEKFEAAGIEYFYSLIDDIVARVMKAEGGFIWACKNYDGDVMSDMVSSAFGSLAMMTSVLVSPQGYYEYEAAHGTVQRHYYRYLKGEETSTNSVATIFAWTGALRKRGELDDNKELMEFADKLEKATLETIESGKMTKDLALITSLEDVTVLNSKDFILAIRERLDEIL
;
A
#
# COMPACT_ATOMS: atom_id res chain seq x y z
N MET A 1 -0.02 26.41 -6.27
CA MET A 1 -0.66 26.34 -4.95
C MET A 1 -1.75 25.24 -4.88
N LEU A 2 -2.49 25.02 -5.95
CA LEU A 2 -3.61 24.05 -6.02
C LEU A 2 -3.28 22.60 -5.60
N PHE A 3 -2.18 22.03 -6.05
CA PHE A 3 -1.88 20.60 -5.79
C PHE A 3 -1.62 20.26 -4.31
N ARG A 4 -1.04 21.16 -3.52
CA ARG A 4 -0.79 20.92 -2.09
C ARG A 4 -2.09 20.89 -1.27
N SER A 5 -3.00 21.81 -1.59
CA SER A 5 -4.34 21.84 -0.98
C SER A 5 -5.18 20.63 -1.41
N SER A 6 -5.06 20.20 -2.68
CA SER A 6 -5.66 18.96 -3.18
C SER A 6 -5.13 17.74 -2.43
N PHE A 7 -3.82 17.64 -2.27
CA PHE A 7 -3.20 16.53 -1.54
C PHE A 7 -3.68 16.50 -0.07
N ALA A 8 -3.72 17.65 0.61
CA ALA A 8 -4.24 17.72 1.98
C ALA A 8 -5.67 17.19 2.07
N ARG A 9 -6.57 17.66 1.18
CA ARG A 9 -7.96 17.17 1.16
C ARG A 9 -8.08 15.69 0.85
N CYS A 10 -7.26 15.16 -0.08
CA CYS A 10 -7.19 13.72 -0.32
C CYS A 10 -6.81 12.94 0.93
N CYS A 11 -5.78 13.38 1.66
CA CYS A 11 -5.37 12.73 2.90
C CYS A 11 -6.47 12.75 3.96
N PHE A 12 -7.13 13.91 4.17
CA PHE A 12 -8.20 14.03 5.14
C PHE A 12 -9.44 13.21 4.78
N ASN A 13 -9.85 13.22 3.50
CA ASN A 13 -10.97 12.39 3.05
C ASN A 13 -10.65 10.90 3.22
N TYR A 14 -9.46 10.47 2.82
CA TYR A 14 -9.04 9.08 2.96
C TYR A 14 -8.98 8.63 4.43
N ALA A 15 -8.55 9.52 5.32
CA ALA A 15 -8.56 9.24 6.76
C ALA A 15 -9.98 9.07 7.31
N LEU A 16 -10.94 9.88 6.87
CA LEU A 16 -12.35 9.74 7.22
C LEU A 16 -12.97 8.45 6.66
N ASP A 17 -12.69 8.12 5.39
CA ASP A 17 -13.21 6.93 4.73
C ASP A 17 -12.72 5.64 5.40
N THR A 18 -11.44 5.62 5.80
CA THR A 18 -10.80 4.46 6.44
C THR A 18 -10.91 4.48 7.98
N LYS A 19 -11.41 5.58 8.57
CA LYS A 19 -11.49 5.81 10.03
C LYS A 19 -10.15 5.64 10.72
N GLN A 20 -9.10 6.19 10.15
CA GLN A 20 -7.73 6.12 10.67
C GLN A 20 -7.22 7.51 11.03
N ASN A 21 -6.36 7.58 12.05
CA ASN A 21 -5.65 8.80 12.40
C ASN A 21 -4.76 9.29 11.24
N LEU A 22 -4.57 10.58 11.11
CA LEU A 22 -3.72 11.17 10.07
C LEU A 22 -2.51 11.87 10.68
N TRP A 23 -1.32 11.37 10.35
CA TRP A 23 -0.04 11.94 10.81
C TRP A 23 0.67 12.59 9.62
N LEU A 24 0.91 13.90 9.68
CA LEU A 24 1.68 14.60 8.66
C LEU A 24 3.14 14.72 9.11
N GLY A 25 4.06 14.20 8.30
CA GLY A 25 5.50 14.30 8.48
C GLY A 25 6.15 15.41 7.66
N GLY A 26 7.04 16.17 8.27
CA GLY A 26 7.87 17.16 7.57
C GLY A 26 9.05 17.61 8.40
N LYS A 27 9.93 18.42 7.82
CA LYS A 27 11.10 18.98 8.54
C LYS A 27 11.15 20.50 8.37
N ASP A 28 10.12 21.21 8.85
CA ASP A 28 10.02 22.68 8.78
C ASP A 28 11.11 23.39 9.57
N THR A 29 11.77 22.72 10.49
CA THR A 29 12.96 23.23 11.19
C THR A 29 14.18 23.40 10.27
N ILE A 30 14.26 22.63 9.20
CA ILE A 30 15.32 22.67 8.17
C ILE A 30 14.78 23.27 6.88
N SER A 31 13.72 22.72 6.32
CA SER A 31 13.07 23.19 5.11
C SER A 31 11.96 24.19 5.45
N LYS A 32 12.35 25.33 6.03
CA LYS A 32 11.43 26.31 6.63
C LYS A 32 10.35 26.80 5.66
N ILE A 33 10.71 27.06 4.40
CA ILE A 33 9.77 27.61 3.41
C ILE A 33 8.91 26.49 2.82
N TYR A 34 9.52 25.40 2.37
CA TYR A 34 8.81 24.36 1.65
C TYR A 34 7.96 23.48 2.58
N ASP A 35 8.54 22.92 3.62
CA ASP A 35 7.83 22.09 4.60
C ASP A 35 6.92 22.93 5.51
N GLY A 36 7.36 24.13 5.89
CA GLY A 36 6.51 25.08 6.61
C GLY A 36 5.23 25.41 5.84
N ARG A 37 5.31 25.54 4.51
CA ARG A 37 4.12 25.76 3.68
C ARG A 37 3.18 24.57 3.60
N PHE A 38 3.72 23.32 3.58
CA PHE A 38 2.89 22.12 3.70
C PHE A 38 2.15 22.06 5.03
N LYS A 39 2.87 22.29 6.13
CA LYS A 39 2.32 22.35 7.49
C LYS A 39 1.18 23.38 7.61
N GLU A 40 1.40 24.61 7.14
CA GLU A 40 0.38 25.67 7.16
C GLU A 40 -0.87 25.29 6.37
N ILE A 41 -0.72 24.75 5.15
CA ILE A 41 -1.84 24.36 4.29
C ILE A 41 -2.66 23.25 4.94
N PHE A 42 -2.01 22.23 5.48
CA PHE A 42 -2.70 21.16 6.18
C PHE A 42 -3.43 21.67 7.42
N ALA A 43 -2.78 22.50 8.24
CA ALA A 43 -3.39 23.08 9.44
C ALA A 43 -4.62 23.93 9.10
N THR A 44 -4.51 24.81 8.08
CA THR A 44 -5.63 25.66 7.65
C THR A 44 -6.81 24.83 7.15
N ILE A 45 -6.55 23.86 6.26
CA ILE A 45 -7.61 23.01 5.71
C ILE A 45 -8.25 22.14 6.80
N TYR A 46 -7.45 21.63 7.74
CA TYR A 46 -7.98 20.89 8.88
C TYR A 46 -8.94 21.74 9.71
N GLU A 47 -8.51 22.90 10.17
CA GLU A 47 -9.34 23.78 11.01
C GLU A 47 -10.61 24.25 10.29
N ASP A 48 -10.52 24.60 9.00
CA ASP A 48 -11.62 25.19 8.25
C ASP A 48 -12.62 24.16 7.72
N GLU A 49 -12.17 22.92 7.37
CA GLU A 49 -12.99 21.99 6.59
C GLU A 49 -13.19 20.62 7.24
N PHE A 50 -12.28 20.18 8.13
CA PHE A 50 -12.23 18.77 8.57
C PHE A 50 -12.29 18.54 10.07
N LYS A 51 -11.99 19.51 10.91
CA LYS A 51 -11.90 19.36 12.36
C LYS A 51 -13.16 18.73 12.98
N GLU A 52 -14.31 19.32 12.72
CA GLU A 52 -15.59 18.80 13.25
C GLU A 52 -15.88 17.37 12.77
N LYS A 53 -15.50 17.05 11.53
CA LYS A 53 -15.68 15.71 10.95
C LYS A 53 -14.76 14.68 11.61
N PHE A 54 -13.53 15.06 11.91
CA PHE A 54 -12.55 14.23 12.59
C PHE A 54 -12.97 13.98 14.05
N GLU A 55 -13.39 15.02 14.75
CA GLU A 55 -13.93 14.89 16.10
C GLU A 55 -15.16 13.98 16.15
N ALA A 56 -16.09 14.12 15.22
CA ALA A 56 -17.27 13.27 15.11
C ALA A 56 -16.94 11.80 14.76
N ALA A 57 -15.85 11.58 13.98
CA ALA A 57 -15.37 10.24 13.63
C ALA A 57 -14.49 9.60 14.72
N GLY A 58 -14.05 10.35 15.72
CA GLY A 58 -13.15 9.88 16.78
C GLY A 58 -11.73 9.61 16.28
N ILE A 59 -11.28 10.32 15.24
CA ILE A 59 -9.93 10.23 14.68
C ILE A 59 -9.16 11.54 14.84
N GLU A 60 -7.84 11.45 14.89
CA GLU A 60 -6.95 12.56 15.17
C GLU A 60 -6.10 12.93 13.96
N TYR A 61 -5.80 14.23 13.85
CA TYR A 61 -4.77 14.75 12.96
C TYR A 61 -3.71 15.47 13.78
N PHE A 62 -2.43 15.20 13.46
CA PHE A 62 -1.34 16.03 13.95
C PHE A 62 -0.17 16.12 12.96
N TYR A 63 0.61 17.17 13.13
CA TYR A 63 1.91 17.35 12.47
C TYR A 63 3.03 17.04 13.45
N SER A 64 4.06 16.33 12.99
CA SER A 64 5.31 16.15 13.72
C SER A 64 6.51 16.20 12.78
N LEU A 65 7.71 16.37 13.36
CA LEU A 65 8.95 16.28 12.60
C LEU A 65 9.14 14.87 12.09
N ILE A 66 9.70 14.75 10.89
CA ILE A 66 9.84 13.44 10.21
C ILE A 66 10.63 12.42 11.05
N ASP A 67 11.67 12.86 11.74
CA ASP A 67 12.47 12.03 12.65
C ASP A 67 11.66 11.54 13.86
N ASP A 68 10.79 12.35 14.43
CA ASP A 68 9.89 11.94 15.51
C ASP A 68 8.85 10.92 15.03
N ILE A 69 8.28 11.13 13.83
CA ILE A 69 7.30 10.21 13.26
C ILE A 69 7.95 8.85 12.96
N VAL A 70 9.15 8.82 12.39
CA VAL A 70 9.90 7.56 12.19
C VAL A 70 9.98 6.76 13.49
N ALA A 71 10.36 7.43 14.59
CA ALA A 71 10.44 6.77 15.89
C ALA A 71 9.08 6.30 16.44
N ARG A 72 7.98 7.00 16.09
CA ARG A 72 6.62 6.61 16.47
C ARG A 72 6.11 5.42 15.66
N VAL A 73 6.29 5.46 14.34
CA VAL A 73 5.87 4.39 13.41
C VAL A 73 6.48 3.05 13.80
N MET A 74 7.77 3.03 14.15
CA MET A 74 8.47 1.80 14.58
C MET A 74 7.95 1.18 15.88
N LYS A 75 7.14 1.91 16.64
CA LYS A 75 6.55 1.47 17.91
C LYS A 75 5.03 1.40 17.88
N ALA A 76 4.41 1.82 16.77
CA ALA A 76 2.96 1.87 16.64
C ALA A 76 2.38 0.51 16.27
N GLU A 77 1.19 0.23 16.76
CA GLU A 77 0.42 -0.98 16.42
C GLU A 77 -0.33 -0.85 15.08
N GLY A 78 -0.24 0.30 14.40
CA GLY A 78 -0.99 0.61 13.18
C GLY A 78 -2.21 1.50 13.45
N GLY A 79 -3.16 1.53 12.50
CA GLY A 79 -4.39 2.34 12.63
C GLY A 79 -4.20 3.82 12.31
N PHE A 80 -3.21 4.17 11.50
CA PHE A 80 -2.94 5.53 11.08
C PHE A 80 -2.50 5.61 9.62
N ILE A 81 -2.73 6.76 9.03
CA ILE A 81 -2.19 7.17 7.74
C ILE A 81 -1.02 8.11 7.98
N TRP A 82 0.11 7.80 7.38
CA TRP A 82 1.27 8.67 7.40
C TRP A 82 1.34 9.49 6.12
N ALA A 83 0.92 10.76 6.18
CA ALA A 83 1.02 11.68 5.06
C ALA A 83 2.46 12.19 4.92
N CYS A 84 3.07 11.91 3.79
CA CYS A 84 4.43 12.27 3.44
C CYS A 84 4.49 13.07 2.15
N LYS A 85 5.49 13.92 2.01
CA LYS A 85 5.89 14.43 0.69
C LYS A 85 6.48 13.30 -0.14
N ASN A 86 6.55 13.50 -1.47
CA ASN A 86 6.97 12.47 -2.42
C ASN A 86 8.25 11.72 -2.01
N TYR A 87 9.37 12.41 -1.81
CA TYR A 87 10.64 11.77 -1.45
C TYR A 87 10.60 11.09 -0.08
N ASP A 88 10.03 11.77 0.91
CA ASP A 88 9.90 11.20 2.27
C ASP A 88 9.03 9.93 2.23
N GLY A 89 7.93 9.95 1.48
CA GLY A 89 7.04 8.81 1.30
C GLY A 89 7.69 7.64 0.58
N ASP A 90 8.42 7.90 -0.50
CA ASP A 90 9.16 6.90 -1.27
C ASP A 90 10.16 6.14 -0.39
N VAL A 91 11.01 6.88 0.34
CA VAL A 91 12.01 6.27 1.21
C VAL A 91 11.37 5.54 2.40
N MET A 92 10.35 6.15 3.02
CA MET A 92 9.75 5.58 4.23
C MET A 92 8.86 4.36 3.95
N SER A 93 8.14 4.34 2.82
CA SER A 93 7.34 3.18 2.44
C SER A 93 8.20 1.95 2.17
N ASP A 94 9.31 2.12 1.46
CA ASP A 94 10.27 1.05 1.19
C ASP A 94 10.92 0.53 2.48
N MET A 95 11.30 1.45 3.39
CA MET A 95 11.89 1.08 4.68
C MET A 95 10.92 0.26 5.53
N VAL A 96 9.67 0.71 5.66
CA VAL A 96 8.65 0.00 6.44
C VAL A 96 8.32 -1.34 5.79
N SER A 97 8.10 -1.37 4.47
CA SER A 97 7.82 -2.61 3.74
C SER A 97 8.96 -3.64 3.89
N SER A 98 10.21 -3.20 3.81
CA SER A 98 11.38 -4.08 3.99
C SER A 98 11.51 -4.62 5.41
N ALA A 99 11.04 -3.88 6.42
CA ALA A 99 11.08 -4.33 7.82
C ALA A 99 10.03 -5.41 8.12
N PHE A 100 8.91 -5.42 7.39
CA PHE A 100 7.79 -6.33 7.62
C PHE A 100 7.62 -7.42 6.55
N GLY A 101 8.46 -7.43 5.51
CA GLY A 101 8.34 -8.44 4.46
C GLY A 101 9.19 -8.13 3.23
N SER A 102 8.64 -8.41 2.06
CA SER A 102 9.28 -8.16 0.76
C SER A 102 8.67 -6.93 0.08
N LEU A 103 9.49 -6.09 -0.52
CA LEU A 103 9.05 -5.01 -1.42
C LEU A 103 8.15 -5.53 -2.55
N ALA A 104 8.34 -6.79 -2.96
CA ALA A 104 7.53 -7.44 -3.99
C ALA A 104 6.08 -7.73 -3.55
N MET A 105 5.73 -7.48 -2.30
CA MET A 105 4.35 -7.56 -1.78
C MET A 105 3.68 -6.19 -1.65
N MET A 106 4.43 -5.11 -1.84
CA MET A 106 3.93 -3.76 -1.70
C MET A 106 3.08 -3.35 -2.92
N THR A 107 1.89 -2.82 -2.66
CA THR A 107 0.99 -2.25 -3.67
C THR A 107 1.00 -0.74 -3.63
N SER A 108 0.65 -0.12 -4.73
CA SER A 108 0.50 1.33 -4.87
C SER A 108 -0.87 1.67 -5.44
N VAL A 109 -1.46 2.72 -4.92
CA VAL A 109 -2.72 3.27 -5.42
C VAL A 109 -2.56 4.77 -5.63
N LEU A 110 -2.70 5.23 -6.85
CA LEU A 110 -2.74 6.64 -7.19
C LEU A 110 -4.20 7.12 -7.15
N VAL A 111 -4.46 8.16 -6.38
CA VAL A 111 -5.81 8.72 -6.23
C VAL A 111 -5.81 10.19 -6.64
N SER A 112 -6.63 10.53 -7.64
CA SER A 112 -6.80 11.93 -8.03
C SER A 112 -7.76 12.66 -7.08
N PRO A 113 -7.67 13.99 -6.99
CA PRO A 113 -8.63 14.79 -6.22
C PRO A 113 -10.09 14.65 -6.67
N GLN A 114 -10.32 14.15 -7.89
CA GLN A 114 -11.64 13.91 -8.47
C GLN A 114 -12.17 12.50 -8.19
N GLY A 115 -11.40 11.65 -7.49
CA GLY A 115 -11.80 10.29 -7.15
C GLY A 115 -11.55 9.26 -8.25
N TYR A 116 -10.58 9.50 -9.14
CA TYR A 116 -10.07 8.46 -10.04
C TYR A 116 -8.98 7.67 -9.34
N TYR A 117 -8.96 6.38 -9.57
CA TYR A 117 -8.02 5.44 -8.95
C TYR A 117 -7.22 4.71 -10.02
N GLU A 118 -5.92 4.58 -9.78
CA GLU A 118 -5.02 3.74 -10.56
C GLU A 118 -4.27 2.80 -9.58
N TYR A 119 -4.30 1.51 -9.86
CA TYR A 119 -3.69 0.48 -9.04
C TYR A 119 -2.48 -0.11 -9.75
N GLU A 120 -1.37 -0.19 -9.06
CA GLU A 120 -0.13 -0.72 -9.60
C GLU A 120 0.63 -1.56 -8.55
N ALA A 121 1.58 -2.37 -9.02
CA ALA A 121 2.59 -2.92 -8.15
C ALA A 121 3.63 -1.83 -7.83
N ALA A 122 3.99 -1.65 -6.57
CA ALA A 122 4.89 -0.58 -6.14
C ALA A 122 6.37 -0.85 -6.47
N HIS A 123 6.68 -1.87 -7.26
CA HIS A 123 8.04 -2.21 -7.67
C HIS A 123 8.25 -2.05 -9.18
N GLY A 124 9.50 -1.99 -9.61
CA GLY A 124 9.87 -1.87 -11.02
C GLY A 124 9.61 -3.14 -11.84
N THR A 125 9.90 -3.07 -13.13
CA THR A 125 9.56 -4.08 -14.15
C THR A 125 10.38 -5.37 -14.09
N VAL A 126 11.33 -5.49 -13.16
CA VAL A 126 12.18 -6.69 -12.97
C VAL A 126 12.80 -7.22 -14.27
N GLN A 127 13.33 -6.33 -15.11
CA GLN A 127 13.86 -6.62 -16.45
C GLN A 127 14.82 -7.81 -16.49
N ARG A 128 15.61 -8.00 -15.41
CA ARG A 128 16.55 -9.13 -15.31
C ARG A 128 15.85 -10.49 -15.44
N HIS A 129 14.69 -10.66 -14.85
CA HIS A 129 13.91 -11.90 -14.96
C HIS A 129 13.29 -12.05 -16.35
N TYR A 130 12.86 -10.97 -16.97
CA TYR A 130 12.36 -11.00 -18.35
C TYR A 130 13.43 -11.44 -19.34
N TYR A 131 14.66 -10.92 -19.24
CA TYR A 131 15.77 -11.33 -20.12
C TYR A 131 16.20 -12.78 -19.89
N ARG A 132 16.06 -13.31 -18.68
CA ARG A 132 16.26 -14.75 -18.42
C ARG A 132 15.18 -15.59 -19.07
N TYR A 133 13.93 -15.19 -18.93
CA TYR A 133 12.79 -15.84 -19.58
C TYR A 133 12.96 -15.91 -21.11
N LEU A 134 13.41 -14.83 -21.76
CA LEU A 134 13.70 -14.82 -23.20
C LEU A 134 14.78 -15.81 -23.62
N LYS A 135 15.66 -16.22 -22.71
CA LYS A 135 16.68 -17.27 -22.93
C LYS A 135 16.18 -18.67 -22.64
N GLY A 136 14.91 -18.83 -22.30
CA GLY A 136 14.32 -20.10 -21.91
C GLY A 136 14.68 -20.57 -20.49
N GLU A 137 15.21 -19.66 -19.65
CA GLU A 137 15.53 -19.97 -18.26
C GLU A 137 14.28 -19.83 -17.37
N GLU A 138 14.14 -20.70 -16.38
CA GLU A 138 13.13 -20.54 -15.34
C GLU A 138 13.42 -19.32 -14.46
N THR A 139 12.35 -18.64 -14.06
CA THR A 139 12.41 -17.52 -13.13
C THR A 139 11.42 -17.72 -12.00
N SER A 140 11.77 -17.25 -10.81
CA SER A 140 10.88 -17.19 -9.64
C SER A 140 10.62 -15.73 -9.29
N THR A 141 9.72 -15.11 -10.06
CA THR A 141 9.29 -13.72 -9.86
C THR A 141 8.05 -13.73 -8.98
N ASN A 142 8.05 -12.94 -7.92
CA ASN A 142 6.90 -12.77 -7.04
C ASN A 142 5.84 -11.92 -7.75
N SER A 143 4.62 -12.45 -7.89
CA SER A 143 3.50 -11.79 -8.53
C SER A 143 2.47 -11.21 -7.54
N VAL A 144 2.71 -11.29 -6.24
CA VAL A 144 1.74 -10.89 -5.20
C VAL A 144 1.31 -9.44 -5.35
N ALA A 145 2.24 -8.50 -5.47
CA ALA A 145 1.90 -7.09 -5.63
C ALA A 145 1.05 -6.82 -6.89
N THR A 146 1.33 -7.52 -7.99
CA THR A 146 0.52 -7.41 -9.22
C THR A 146 -0.87 -8.00 -9.02
N ILE A 147 -0.99 -9.15 -8.36
CA ILE A 147 -2.28 -9.75 -8.02
C ILE A 147 -3.10 -8.79 -7.15
N PHE A 148 -2.49 -8.22 -6.11
CA PHE A 148 -3.16 -7.29 -5.20
C PHE A 148 -3.51 -5.94 -5.86
N ALA A 149 -2.74 -5.48 -6.84
CA ALA A 149 -3.14 -4.35 -7.68
C ALA A 149 -4.43 -4.68 -8.46
N TRP A 150 -4.52 -5.87 -9.05
CA TRP A 150 -5.75 -6.31 -9.73
C TRP A 150 -6.92 -6.48 -8.77
N THR A 151 -6.76 -7.11 -7.62
CA THR A 151 -7.85 -7.29 -6.65
C THR A 151 -8.34 -5.95 -6.11
N GLY A 152 -7.45 -5.01 -5.82
CA GLY A 152 -7.79 -3.65 -5.45
C GLY A 152 -8.62 -2.93 -6.54
N ALA A 153 -8.20 -3.02 -7.81
CA ALA A 153 -8.92 -2.44 -8.94
C ALA A 153 -10.29 -3.10 -9.15
N LEU A 154 -10.39 -4.41 -9.05
CA LEU A 154 -11.65 -5.16 -9.17
C LEU A 154 -12.62 -4.82 -8.04
N ARG A 155 -12.13 -4.75 -6.81
CA ARG A 155 -12.93 -4.34 -5.63
C ARG A 155 -13.46 -2.92 -5.83
N LYS A 156 -12.61 -1.98 -6.22
CA LYS A 156 -13.03 -0.60 -6.49
C LYS A 156 -14.03 -0.51 -7.64
N ARG A 157 -13.85 -1.31 -8.68
CA ARG A 157 -14.84 -1.38 -9.79
C ARG A 157 -16.17 -1.94 -9.28
N GLY A 158 -16.13 -2.98 -8.45
CA GLY A 158 -17.32 -3.54 -7.81
C GLY A 158 -18.07 -2.53 -6.94
N GLU A 159 -17.34 -1.73 -6.15
CA GLU A 159 -17.92 -0.63 -5.36
C GLU A 159 -18.64 0.39 -6.27
N LEU A 160 -17.99 0.83 -7.36
CA LEU A 160 -18.53 1.83 -8.27
C LEU A 160 -19.76 1.34 -9.05
N ASP A 161 -19.87 0.05 -9.30
CA ASP A 161 -20.97 -0.58 -10.05
C ASP A 161 -22.02 -1.25 -9.16
N ASP A 162 -21.86 -1.18 -7.83
CA ASP A 162 -22.66 -1.93 -6.84
C ASP A 162 -22.69 -3.46 -7.14
N ASN A 163 -21.55 -3.98 -7.61
CA ASN A 163 -21.37 -5.40 -7.95
C ASN A 163 -20.67 -6.15 -6.83
N LYS A 164 -21.45 -6.75 -5.94
CA LYS A 164 -20.95 -7.50 -4.78
C LYS A 164 -20.18 -8.75 -5.18
N GLU A 165 -20.59 -9.46 -6.23
CA GLU A 165 -19.91 -10.67 -6.69
C GLU A 165 -18.48 -10.39 -7.13
N LEU A 166 -18.25 -9.23 -7.78
CA LEU A 166 -16.91 -8.82 -8.17
C LEU A 166 -16.03 -8.49 -6.96
N MET A 167 -16.60 -7.87 -5.93
CA MET A 167 -15.89 -7.58 -4.68
C MET A 167 -15.53 -8.88 -3.94
N GLU A 168 -16.48 -9.80 -3.82
CA GLU A 168 -16.25 -11.11 -3.19
C GLU A 168 -15.19 -11.93 -3.92
N PHE A 169 -15.19 -11.90 -5.25
CA PHE A 169 -14.15 -12.53 -6.06
C PHE A 169 -12.77 -11.96 -5.77
N ALA A 170 -12.65 -10.62 -5.68
CA ALA A 170 -11.39 -9.96 -5.35
C ALA A 170 -10.87 -10.39 -3.96
N ASP A 171 -11.75 -10.44 -2.97
CA ASP A 171 -11.42 -10.86 -1.61
C ASP A 171 -10.99 -12.34 -1.55
N LYS A 172 -11.67 -13.21 -2.31
CA LYS A 172 -11.29 -14.63 -2.41
C LYS A 172 -9.94 -14.81 -3.09
N LEU A 173 -9.63 -14.03 -4.12
CA LEU A 173 -8.33 -14.11 -4.80
C LEU A 173 -7.18 -13.64 -3.89
N GLU A 174 -7.37 -12.59 -3.10
CA GLU A 174 -6.39 -12.19 -2.07
C GLU A 174 -6.21 -13.29 -1.03
N LYS A 175 -7.31 -13.82 -0.52
CA LYS A 175 -7.29 -14.92 0.45
C LYS A 175 -6.56 -16.14 -0.08
N ALA A 176 -6.87 -16.59 -1.31
CA ALA A 176 -6.18 -17.71 -1.95
C ALA A 176 -4.68 -17.48 -2.09
N THR A 177 -4.28 -16.24 -2.43
CA THR A 177 -2.87 -15.88 -2.54
C THR A 177 -2.15 -15.98 -1.20
N LEU A 178 -2.73 -15.43 -0.13
CA LEU A 178 -2.16 -15.50 1.22
C LEU A 178 -2.10 -16.93 1.73
N GLU A 179 -3.18 -17.69 1.63
CA GLU A 179 -3.24 -19.09 2.08
C GLU A 179 -2.25 -20.00 1.32
N THR A 180 -2.00 -19.72 0.04
CA THR A 180 -0.96 -20.43 -0.73
C THR A 180 0.42 -20.19 -0.13
N ILE A 181 0.75 -18.94 0.22
CA ILE A 181 2.03 -18.59 0.86
C ILE A 181 2.12 -19.21 2.26
N GLU A 182 1.07 -19.10 3.06
CA GLU A 182 0.99 -19.63 4.42
C GLU A 182 1.10 -21.16 4.45
N SER A 183 0.68 -21.85 3.37
CA SER A 183 0.87 -23.30 3.21
C SER A 183 2.32 -23.70 2.89
N GLY A 184 3.25 -22.74 2.79
CA GLY A 184 4.65 -22.96 2.45
C GLY A 184 4.96 -22.98 0.94
N LYS A 185 3.97 -22.79 0.06
CA LYS A 185 4.16 -22.70 -1.39
C LYS A 185 4.42 -21.24 -1.78
N MET A 186 5.65 -20.90 -2.15
CA MET A 186 6.02 -19.50 -2.37
C MET A 186 7.16 -19.33 -3.37
N THR A 187 7.38 -18.10 -3.80
CA THR A 187 8.51 -17.72 -4.66
C THR A 187 9.82 -17.62 -3.85
N LYS A 188 10.95 -17.63 -4.55
CA LYS A 188 12.28 -17.68 -3.94
C LYS A 188 12.57 -16.53 -2.99
N ASP A 189 12.11 -15.32 -3.28
CA ASP A 189 12.30 -14.14 -2.44
C ASP A 189 11.60 -14.30 -1.08
N LEU A 190 10.36 -14.82 -1.07
CA LEU A 190 9.62 -15.10 0.16
C LEU A 190 10.25 -16.26 0.96
N ALA A 191 10.71 -17.29 0.27
CA ALA A 191 11.38 -18.42 0.90
C ALA A 191 12.68 -18.03 1.63
N LEU A 192 13.32 -16.92 1.26
CA LEU A 192 14.53 -16.42 1.92
C LEU A 192 14.26 -15.68 3.23
N ILE A 193 13.03 -15.23 3.46
CA ILE A 193 12.67 -14.40 4.61
C ILE A 193 11.62 -15.02 5.53
N THR A 194 11.00 -16.13 5.11
CA THR A 194 9.98 -16.82 5.91
C THR A 194 10.60 -17.53 7.11
N SER A 195 9.80 -17.66 8.18
CA SER A 195 10.12 -18.48 9.35
C SER A 195 9.54 -19.89 9.28
N LEU A 196 8.85 -20.24 8.19
CA LEU A 196 8.32 -21.60 8.01
C LEU A 196 9.45 -22.59 7.76
N GLU A 197 9.36 -23.78 8.40
CA GLU A 197 10.36 -24.84 8.24
C GLU A 197 10.16 -25.64 6.93
N ASP A 198 8.89 -25.89 6.57
CA ASP A 198 8.52 -26.63 5.37
C ASP A 198 8.12 -25.68 4.24
N VAL A 199 9.04 -25.43 3.31
CA VAL A 199 8.84 -24.51 2.20
C VAL A 199 9.07 -25.20 0.86
N THR A 200 8.13 -25.05 -0.05
CA THR A 200 8.24 -25.42 -1.46
C THR A 200 8.47 -24.18 -2.29
N VAL A 201 9.69 -24.01 -2.79
CA VAL A 201 10.05 -22.89 -3.68
C VAL A 201 9.50 -23.15 -5.07
N LEU A 202 8.63 -22.27 -5.53
CA LEU A 202 7.99 -22.37 -6.85
C LEU A 202 8.58 -21.35 -7.84
N ASN A 203 8.62 -21.72 -9.12
CA ASN A 203 8.84 -20.75 -10.19
C ASN A 203 7.59 -19.87 -10.39
N SER A 204 7.71 -18.82 -11.20
CA SER A 204 6.63 -17.84 -11.41
C SER A 204 5.33 -18.47 -11.90
N LYS A 205 5.42 -19.45 -12.82
CA LYS A 205 4.25 -20.12 -13.39
C LYS A 205 3.57 -21.01 -12.36
N ASP A 206 4.33 -21.85 -11.69
CA ASP A 206 3.80 -22.82 -10.73
C ASP A 206 3.24 -22.13 -9.49
N PHE A 207 3.79 -20.98 -9.10
CA PHE A 207 3.22 -20.17 -8.03
C PHE A 207 1.83 -19.64 -8.40
N ILE A 208 1.65 -19.09 -9.62
CA ILE A 208 0.33 -18.64 -10.09
C ILE A 208 -0.65 -19.82 -10.19
N LEU A 209 -0.20 -20.99 -10.65
CA LEU A 209 -1.05 -22.18 -10.72
C LEU A 209 -1.47 -22.68 -9.33
N ALA A 210 -0.58 -22.63 -8.34
CA ALA A 210 -0.91 -22.99 -6.96
C ALA A 210 -1.96 -22.04 -6.35
N ILE A 211 -1.85 -20.74 -6.63
CA ILE A 211 -2.87 -19.76 -6.23
C ILE A 211 -4.21 -20.06 -6.89
N ARG A 212 -4.21 -20.40 -8.19
CA ARG A 212 -5.42 -20.76 -8.92
C ARG A 212 -6.09 -21.99 -8.32
N GLU A 213 -5.33 -23.06 -8.06
CA GLU A 213 -5.85 -24.26 -7.41
C GLU A 213 -6.54 -23.93 -6.09
N ARG A 214 -5.89 -23.09 -5.25
CA ARG A 214 -6.49 -22.67 -3.98
C ARG A 214 -7.73 -21.79 -4.19
N LEU A 215 -7.74 -20.92 -5.18
CA LEU A 215 -8.92 -20.11 -5.52
C LEU A 215 -10.09 -20.99 -5.97
N ASP A 216 -9.85 -21.97 -6.83
CA ASP A 216 -10.88 -22.89 -7.32
C ASP A 216 -11.54 -23.70 -6.16
N GLU A 217 -10.82 -23.93 -5.04
CA GLU A 217 -11.35 -24.60 -3.84
C GLU A 217 -12.29 -23.70 -2.99
N ILE A 218 -12.12 -22.39 -3.06
CA ILE A 218 -12.86 -21.42 -2.20
C ILE A 218 -13.91 -20.61 -2.97
N LEU A 219 -13.99 -20.75 -4.30
CA LEU A 219 -15.05 -20.15 -5.12
C LEU A 219 -16.39 -20.83 -4.92
#